data_9bfc6ba1b474db264460c697f81f516a
#
_entry.id   9bfc6ba1b474db264460c697f81f516a
#
_cell.length_a   1.000
_cell.length_b   1.000
_cell.length_c   1.000
_cell.angle_alpha   90.00
_cell.angle_beta   90.00
_cell.angle_gamma   90.00
#
_symmetry.space_group_name_H-M   'P 1'
#
loop_
_entity.id
_entity.type
_entity.pdbx_description
1 polymer ?
#
loop_
_entity_poly.entity_id
_entity_poly.type
_entity_poly.pdbx_seq_one_letter_code
_entity_poly.pdbx_strand_id
1 'polypeptide(L)'
;DFDRLRYWVNELEPDEFMVPDVWMRCAQTAAQAKYWKQFEFPEKTQKIAVIQGEDKNQAYLCANLLHNLGYTKLCVSYGATWYNDFFPHSNLDMGKALGRVRFVQGLLKLNELKDIKFHLLGCSIPQEFGWYDNHPRIESIDTSNPVMAALEGIEYKEHGLNTKPNANMNDHFDVDFMDIQYGSVLYNTNKYKKINN
;
A
#
# COMPACT_ATOMS: atom_id res chain seq x y z
N ASP A 1 13.51 8.23 -12.81
CA ASP A 1 13.99 9.60 -13.07
C ASP A 1 13.45 10.54 -12.01
N PHE A 2 14.33 11.01 -11.11
CA PHE A 2 13.96 11.85 -9.97
C PHE A 2 13.58 13.28 -10.40
N ASP A 3 14.20 13.81 -11.44
CA ASP A 3 13.89 15.15 -11.94
C ASP A 3 12.50 15.20 -12.58
N ARG A 4 12.12 14.13 -13.27
CA ARG A 4 10.77 13.99 -13.81
C ARG A 4 9.71 13.89 -12.70
N LEU A 5 9.99 13.14 -11.63
CA LEU A 5 9.07 13.07 -10.49
C LEU A 5 8.92 14.45 -9.82
N ARG A 6 10.04 15.16 -9.59
CA ARG A 6 10.02 16.51 -9.02
C ARG A 6 9.21 17.49 -9.88
N TYR A 7 9.42 17.42 -11.19
CA TYR A 7 8.65 18.22 -12.14
C TYR A 7 7.15 17.98 -11.97
N TRP A 8 6.71 16.71 -12.02
CA TRP A 8 5.29 16.40 -11.94
C TRP A 8 4.67 16.70 -10.56
N VAL A 9 5.41 16.53 -9.47
CA VAL A 9 4.91 16.92 -8.15
C VAL A 9 4.68 18.43 -8.06
N ASN A 10 5.54 19.24 -8.64
CA ASN A 10 5.35 20.69 -8.67
C ASN A 10 4.21 21.13 -9.62
N GLU A 11 4.04 20.46 -10.78
CA GLU A 11 2.98 20.79 -11.74
C GLU A 11 1.59 20.36 -11.25
N LEU A 12 1.49 19.20 -10.62
CA LEU A 12 0.21 18.63 -10.20
C LEU A 12 -0.18 19.04 -8.78
N GLU A 13 0.78 19.48 -8.00
CA GLU A 13 0.59 19.87 -6.60
C GLU A 13 -0.33 18.89 -5.82
N PRO A 14 -0.01 17.58 -5.76
CA PRO A 14 -0.86 16.63 -5.06
C PRO A 14 -0.86 16.90 -3.55
N ASP A 15 -1.91 16.49 -2.86
CA ASP A 15 -1.94 16.57 -1.39
C ASP A 15 -0.84 15.73 -0.75
N GLU A 16 -0.54 14.57 -1.34
CA GLU A 16 0.51 13.66 -0.88
C GLU A 16 1.24 13.02 -2.06
N PHE A 17 2.54 12.78 -1.90
CA PHE A 17 3.26 11.89 -2.81
C PHE A 17 4.25 11.00 -2.05
N MET A 18 4.43 9.79 -2.58
CA MET A 18 5.42 8.86 -2.05
C MET A 18 6.81 9.20 -2.58
N VAL A 19 7.74 9.45 -1.65
CA VAL A 19 9.15 9.56 -2.04
C VAL A 19 9.65 8.20 -2.52
N PRO A 20 10.56 8.17 -3.52
CA PRO A 20 11.12 6.93 -4.03
C PRO A 20 11.71 6.07 -2.93
N ASP A 21 11.46 4.78 -3.01
CA ASP A 21 11.96 3.75 -2.12
C ASP A 21 12.70 2.66 -2.90
N VAL A 22 13.35 1.75 -2.20
CA VAL A 22 14.00 0.58 -2.79
C VAL A 22 13.41 -0.68 -2.16
N TRP A 23 12.71 -1.45 -2.98
CA TRP A 23 11.99 -2.63 -2.53
C TRP A 23 12.86 -3.56 -1.69
N MET A 24 12.36 -3.93 -0.51
CA MET A 24 13.00 -4.76 0.51
C MET A 24 14.37 -4.24 1.03
N ARG A 25 14.74 -2.98 0.79
CA ARG A 25 16.05 -2.41 1.16
C ARG A 25 15.91 -1.24 2.15
N CYS A 26 15.93 -1.54 3.43
CA CYS A 26 15.78 -0.54 4.51
C CYS A 26 16.80 0.62 4.39
N ALA A 27 18.09 0.32 4.34
CA ALA A 27 19.14 1.35 4.33
C ALA A 27 19.09 2.25 3.09
N GLN A 28 18.83 1.65 1.92
CA GLN A 28 18.74 2.39 0.66
C GLN A 28 17.47 3.26 0.63
N THR A 29 16.36 2.75 1.14
CA THR A 29 15.11 3.51 1.27
C THR A 29 15.29 4.70 2.22
N ALA A 30 15.92 4.49 3.38
CA ALA A 30 16.21 5.59 4.31
C ALA A 30 17.14 6.65 3.71
N ALA A 31 18.15 6.22 2.92
CA ALA A 31 19.03 7.15 2.22
C ALA A 31 18.27 7.98 1.17
N GLN A 32 17.38 7.37 0.39
CA GLN A 32 16.54 8.08 -0.55
C GLN A 32 15.56 9.03 0.16
N ALA A 33 14.91 8.57 1.22
CA ALA A 33 14.02 9.41 2.01
C ALA A 33 14.76 10.64 2.57
N LYS A 34 16.00 10.47 3.07
CA LYS A 34 16.87 11.58 3.51
C LYS A 34 17.18 12.54 2.35
N TYR A 35 17.52 12.02 1.18
CA TYR A 35 17.78 12.84 -0.01
C TYR A 35 16.55 13.66 -0.41
N TRP A 36 15.34 13.09 -0.37
CA TRP A 36 14.11 13.78 -0.72
C TRP A 36 13.67 14.84 0.30
N LYS A 37 14.16 14.79 1.54
CA LYS A 37 13.89 15.82 2.54
C LYS A 37 14.43 17.20 2.19
N GLN A 38 15.51 17.28 1.43
CA GLN A 38 16.15 18.55 1.07
C GLN A 38 15.42 19.35 -0.02
N PHE A 39 14.44 18.75 -0.70
CA PHE A 39 13.65 19.45 -1.71
C PHE A 39 12.40 20.04 -1.09
N GLU A 40 12.11 21.27 -1.47
CA GLU A 40 10.86 21.95 -1.12
C GLU A 40 9.82 21.68 -2.21
N PHE A 41 8.57 21.57 -1.79
CA PHE A 41 7.38 21.37 -2.63
C PHE A 41 6.29 22.33 -2.14
N PRO A 42 5.19 22.53 -2.90
CA PRO A 42 4.06 23.35 -2.44
C PRO A 42 3.63 22.98 -1.01
N GLU A 43 3.31 23.96 -0.19
CA GLU A 43 3.04 23.80 1.26
C GLU A 43 1.97 22.74 1.55
N LYS A 44 0.98 22.59 0.68
CA LYS A 44 -0.07 21.57 0.81
C LYS A 44 0.42 20.14 0.54
N THR A 45 1.55 19.98 -0.15
CA THR A 45 2.03 18.69 -0.63
C THR A 45 2.87 17.97 0.43
N GLN A 46 2.31 16.94 1.02
CA GLN A 46 3.00 16.13 2.03
C GLN A 46 3.86 15.04 1.38
N LYS A 47 5.12 14.94 1.83
CA LYS A 47 5.98 13.78 1.52
C LYS A 47 5.64 12.63 2.44
N ILE A 48 5.34 11.46 1.87
CA ILE A 48 5.14 10.23 2.61
C ILE A 48 6.19 9.20 2.19
N ALA A 49 6.57 8.27 3.06
CA ALA A 49 7.65 7.34 2.79
C ALA A 49 7.23 5.89 3.01
N VAL A 50 7.76 4.96 2.19
CA VAL A 50 7.41 3.54 2.24
C VAL A 50 8.36 2.80 3.17
N ILE A 51 7.80 2.02 4.09
CA ILE A 51 8.58 1.12 4.96
C ILE A 51 9.07 -0.06 4.14
N GLN A 52 10.39 -0.30 4.13
CA GLN A 52 11.02 -1.39 3.43
C GLN A 52 11.97 -2.19 4.32
N GLY A 53 12.10 -3.49 4.07
CA GLY A 53 13.00 -4.39 4.79
C GLY A 53 12.94 -5.81 4.26
N GLU A 54 14.04 -6.54 4.34
CA GLU A 54 14.14 -7.95 3.93
C GLU A 54 13.43 -8.89 4.93
N ASP A 55 13.23 -8.40 6.14
CA ASP A 55 12.51 -9.07 7.21
C ASP A 55 11.76 -8.06 8.10
N LYS A 56 11.02 -8.56 9.07
CA LYS A 56 10.26 -7.72 10.00
C LYS A 56 11.12 -6.76 10.82
N ASN A 57 12.33 -7.18 11.22
CA ASN A 57 13.19 -6.37 12.08
C ASN A 57 13.77 -5.19 11.30
N GLN A 58 14.20 -5.44 10.06
CA GLN A 58 14.61 -4.37 9.15
C GLN A 58 13.46 -3.43 8.82
N ALA A 59 12.23 -3.94 8.66
CA ALA A 59 11.06 -3.11 8.42
C ALA A 59 10.72 -2.23 9.64
N TYR A 60 10.80 -2.73 10.86
CA TYR A 60 10.69 -1.91 12.08
C TYR A 60 11.80 -0.86 12.19
N LEU A 61 13.04 -1.25 11.88
CA LEU A 61 14.16 -0.31 11.84
C LEU A 61 13.91 0.80 10.80
N CYS A 62 13.46 0.43 9.61
CA CYS A 62 13.12 1.39 8.54
C CYS A 62 12.05 2.39 9.01
N ALA A 63 10.97 1.91 9.63
CA ALA A 63 9.93 2.79 10.17
C ALA A 63 10.50 3.82 11.15
N ASN A 64 11.36 3.40 12.07
CA ASN A 64 12.02 4.30 13.04
C ASN A 64 12.97 5.30 12.34
N LEU A 65 13.75 4.85 11.35
CA LEU A 65 14.63 5.74 10.59
C LEU A 65 13.83 6.81 9.83
N LEU A 66 12.74 6.42 9.17
CA LEU A 66 11.87 7.34 8.45
C LEU A 66 11.18 8.35 9.41
N HIS A 67 10.71 7.87 10.57
CA HIS A 67 10.18 8.76 11.61
C HIS A 67 11.24 9.76 12.09
N ASN A 68 12.45 9.32 12.38
CA ASN A 68 13.56 10.18 12.81
C ASN A 68 13.99 11.19 11.73
N LEU A 69 13.74 10.91 10.46
CA LEU A 69 13.87 11.85 9.36
C LEU A 69 12.70 12.86 9.29
N GLY A 70 11.71 12.76 10.18
CA GLY A 70 10.57 13.67 10.27
C GLY A 70 9.44 13.39 9.27
N TYR A 71 9.29 12.15 8.82
CA TYR A 71 8.07 11.72 8.12
C TYR A 71 6.97 11.45 9.13
N THR A 72 5.81 12.05 8.91
CA THR A 72 4.64 11.96 9.81
C THR A 72 3.58 10.97 9.30
N LYS A 73 3.70 10.52 8.05
CA LYS A 73 2.90 9.45 7.46
C LYS A 73 3.79 8.45 6.74
N LEU A 74 3.60 7.16 7.03
CA LEU A 74 4.37 6.06 6.47
C LEU A 74 3.46 5.09 5.72
N CYS A 75 3.97 4.55 4.61
CA CYS A 75 3.27 3.57 3.80
C CYS A 75 3.73 2.15 4.12
N VAL A 76 2.80 1.22 4.19
CA VAL A 76 3.07 -0.21 4.39
C VAL A 76 2.65 -0.98 3.13
N SER A 77 3.64 -1.45 2.37
CA SER A 77 3.41 -2.25 1.15
C SER A 77 2.86 -3.64 1.50
N TYR A 78 1.98 -4.18 0.63
CA TYR A 78 1.57 -5.60 0.71
C TYR A 78 2.62 -6.53 0.10
N GLY A 79 3.63 -6.00 -0.60
CA GLY A 79 4.56 -6.76 -1.44
C GLY A 79 5.64 -7.54 -0.70
N ALA A 80 5.86 -7.32 0.61
CA ALA A 80 6.93 -7.99 1.34
C ALA A 80 6.74 -9.51 1.40
N THR A 81 7.78 -10.26 1.05
CA THR A 81 7.73 -11.73 0.97
C THR A 81 7.71 -12.39 2.35
N TRP A 82 8.33 -11.76 3.34
CA TRP A 82 8.45 -12.27 4.71
C TRP A 82 7.14 -12.24 5.52
N TYR A 83 6.06 -11.67 5.00
CA TYR A 83 4.75 -11.74 5.69
C TYR A 83 4.27 -13.18 5.87
N ASN A 84 4.48 -14.04 4.87
CA ASN A 84 4.13 -15.46 4.97
C ASN A 84 4.97 -16.20 6.02
N ASP A 85 6.21 -15.80 6.23
CA ASP A 85 7.07 -16.37 7.30
C ASP A 85 6.63 -15.87 8.68
N PHE A 86 6.15 -14.62 8.74
CA PHE A 86 5.66 -14.01 9.97
C PHE A 86 4.29 -14.55 10.41
N PHE A 87 3.48 -14.99 9.46
CA PHE A 87 2.21 -15.67 9.68
C PHE A 87 2.03 -16.83 8.69
N PRO A 88 2.63 -18.02 8.97
CA PRO A 88 2.48 -19.18 8.09
C PRO A 88 1.02 -19.61 7.96
N HIS A 89 0.57 -19.80 6.72
CA HIS A 89 -0.78 -20.25 6.41
C HIS A 89 -0.78 -21.12 5.15
N SER A 90 -1.67 -22.11 5.04
CA SER A 90 -1.77 -22.98 3.87
C SER A 90 -2.18 -22.23 2.59
N ASN A 91 -3.00 -21.19 2.73
CA ASN A 91 -3.28 -20.24 1.64
C ASN A 91 -2.28 -19.08 1.75
N LEU A 92 -1.44 -18.90 0.73
CA LEU A 92 -0.35 -17.91 0.73
C LEU A 92 -0.86 -16.46 0.75
N ASP A 93 -1.98 -16.17 0.08
CA ASP A 93 -2.57 -14.82 0.09
C ASP A 93 -3.12 -14.46 1.47
N MET A 94 -3.74 -15.44 2.13
CA MET A 94 -4.20 -15.30 3.51
C MET A 94 -3.02 -15.10 4.47
N GLY A 95 -1.98 -15.91 4.35
CA GLY A 95 -0.76 -15.79 5.16
C GLY A 95 -0.11 -14.42 5.01
N LYS A 96 -0.01 -13.94 3.77
CA LYS A 96 0.54 -12.63 3.45
C LYS A 96 -0.29 -11.50 4.07
N ALA A 97 -1.61 -11.54 3.92
CA ALA A 97 -2.52 -10.54 4.49
C ALA A 97 -2.46 -10.54 6.02
N LEU A 98 -2.58 -11.68 6.66
CA LEU A 98 -2.49 -11.81 8.13
C LEU A 98 -1.10 -11.43 8.67
N GLY A 99 -0.04 -11.74 7.94
CA GLY A 99 1.32 -11.32 8.27
C GLY A 99 1.48 -9.80 8.26
N ARG A 100 0.91 -9.12 7.25
CA ARG A 100 0.88 -7.66 7.21
C ARG A 100 0.04 -7.06 8.33
N VAL A 101 -1.15 -7.59 8.59
CA VAL A 101 -1.99 -7.16 9.73
C VAL A 101 -1.22 -7.24 11.03
N ARG A 102 -0.56 -8.38 11.30
CA ARG A 102 0.27 -8.57 12.49
C ARG A 102 1.43 -7.57 12.58
N PHE A 103 2.07 -7.28 11.46
CA PHE A 103 3.14 -6.28 11.39
C PHE A 103 2.63 -4.87 11.69
N VAL A 104 1.55 -4.45 11.04
CA VAL A 104 0.94 -3.13 11.25
C VAL A 104 0.45 -2.98 12.69
N GLN A 105 -0.19 -4.00 13.27
CA GLN A 105 -0.55 -4.00 14.70
C GLN A 105 0.67 -3.84 15.61
N GLY A 106 1.82 -4.39 15.22
CA GLY A 106 3.08 -4.16 15.90
C GLY A 106 3.54 -2.70 15.82
N LEU A 107 3.52 -2.09 14.62
CA LEU A 107 3.83 -0.67 14.43
C LEU A 107 2.92 0.25 15.26
N LEU A 108 1.62 -0.07 15.31
CA LEU A 108 0.64 0.69 16.08
C LEU A 108 0.88 0.66 17.61
N LYS A 109 1.60 -0.34 18.11
CA LYS A 109 1.95 -0.49 19.54
C LYS A 109 3.27 0.17 19.92
N LEU A 110 4.09 0.60 18.95
CA LEU A 110 5.36 1.25 19.22
C LEU A 110 5.12 2.69 19.71
N ASN A 111 5.62 2.99 20.89
CA ASN A 111 5.48 4.32 21.51
C ASN A 111 6.18 5.40 20.68
N GLU A 112 7.31 5.06 20.08
CA GLU A 112 8.10 5.95 19.22
C GLU A 112 7.31 6.41 18.00
N LEU A 113 6.37 5.59 17.52
CA LEU A 113 5.56 5.86 16.34
C LEU A 113 4.12 6.30 16.67
N LYS A 114 3.81 6.65 17.93
CA LYS A 114 2.44 6.95 18.39
C LYS A 114 1.72 8.04 17.58
N ASP A 115 2.46 8.99 17.03
CA ASP A 115 1.93 10.13 16.27
C ASP A 115 1.98 9.90 14.74
N ILE A 116 2.51 8.74 14.30
CA ILE A 116 2.62 8.40 12.88
C ILE A 116 1.27 7.92 12.35
N LYS A 117 0.88 8.44 11.18
CA LYS A 117 -0.20 7.94 10.36
C LYS A 117 0.31 6.90 9.37
N PHE A 118 -0.56 5.98 8.97
CA PHE A 118 -0.22 4.93 8.02
C PHE A 118 -1.13 4.95 6.81
N HIS A 119 -0.52 4.71 5.66
CA HIS A 119 -1.20 4.39 4.41
C HIS A 119 -0.89 2.93 4.04
N LEU A 120 -1.91 2.14 3.68
CA LEU A 120 -1.74 0.74 3.31
C LEU A 120 -1.76 0.61 1.78
N LEU A 121 -0.60 0.26 1.20
CA LEU A 121 -0.41 0.11 -0.24
C LEU A 121 -0.82 -1.28 -0.71
N GLY A 122 -1.82 -1.34 -1.56
CA GLY A 122 -2.32 -2.57 -2.16
C GLY A 122 -2.84 -3.59 -1.15
N CYS A 123 -3.36 -4.71 -1.63
CA CYS A 123 -3.73 -5.86 -0.80
C CYS A 123 -3.66 -7.16 -1.61
N SER A 124 -3.43 -8.29 -0.94
CA SER A 124 -3.56 -9.62 -1.53
C SER A 124 -5.05 -10.01 -1.64
N ILE A 125 -5.82 -9.72 -0.60
CA ILE A 125 -7.25 -9.99 -0.50
C ILE A 125 -7.99 -8.76 0.03
N PRO A 126 -9.18 -8.42 -0.50
CA PRO A 126 -9.90 -7.21 -0.10
C PRO A 126 -10.36 -7.23 1.36
N GLN A 127 -10.61 -8.39 1.93
CA GLN A 127 -11.05 -8.55 3.33
C GLN A 127 -10.01 -8.04 4.34
N GLU A 128 -8.75 -7.95 3.95
CA GLU A 128 -7.67 -7.54 4.83
C GLU A 128 -7.92 -6.19 5.50
N PHE A 129 -8.46 -5.24 4.75
CA PHE A 129 -8.64 -3.88 5.29
C PHE A 129 -9.65 -3.81 6.43
N GLY A 130 -10.66 -4.68 6.43
CA GLY A 130 -11.60 -4.82 7.55
C GLY A 130 -10.97 -5.32 8.85
N TRP A 131 -9.79 -5.95 8.79
CA TRP A 131 -9.12 -6.49 9.98
C TRP A 131 -8.31 -5.47 10.78
N TYR A 132 -8.31 -4.22 10.37
CA TYR A 132 -7.65 -3.13 11.07
C TYR A 132 -8.60 -2.34 12.00
N ASP A 133 -9.85 -2.76 12.13
CA ASP A 133 -10.88 -2.21 13.06
C ASP A 133 -11.04 -0.68 12.91
N ASN A 134 -10.94 -0.16 11.71
CA ASN A 134 -10.98 1.29 11.42
C ASN A 134 -10.04 2.10 12.33
N HIS A 135 -8.85 1.57 12.60
CA HIS A 135 -7.91 2.20 13.52
C HIS A 135 -7.54 3.63 13.06
N PRO A 136 -7.69 4.68 13.93
CA PRO A 136 -7.60 6.09 13.52
C PRO A 136 -6.23 6.53 12.96
N ARG A 137 -5.19 5.74 13.17
CA ARG A 137 -3.87 5.99 12.56
C ARG A 137 -3.67 5.31 11.20
N ILE A 138 -4.59 4.46 10.77
CA ILE A 138 -4.65 3.97 9.38
C ILE A 138 -5.54 4.96 8.63
N GLU A 139 -4.91 5.94 8.00
CA GLU A 139 -5.60 7.11 7.46
C GLU A 139 -6.14 6.88 6.06
N SER A 140 -5.44 6.06 5.28
CA SER A 140 -5.83 5.76 3.90
C SER A 140 -5.33 4.39 3.45
N ILE A 141 -6.00 3.86 2.44
CA ILE A 141 -5.70 2.60 1.78
C ILE A 141 -5.87 2.77 0.28
N ASP A 142 -5.14 1.99 -0.51
CA ASP A 142 -5.37 1.87 -1.95
C ASP A 142 -5.32 0.41 -2.39
N THR A 143 -5.97 0.09 -3.47
CA THR A 143 -5.81 -1.20 -4.14
C THR A 143 -6.39 -1.19 -5.54
N SER A 144 -5.71 -1.86 -6.48
CA SER A 144 -6.26 -2.17 -7.80
C SER A 144 -7.02 -3.51 -7.84
N ASN A 145 -7.14 -4.23 -6.72
CA ASN A 145 -7.73 -5.58 -6.68
C ASN A 145 -9.12 -5.66 -7.34
N PRO A 146 -10.13 -4.83 -6.99
CA PRO A 146 -11.46 -4.94 -7.60
C PRO A 146 -11.45 -4.64 -9.10
N VAL A 147 -10.61 -3.71 -9.54
CA VAL A 147 -10.49 -3.35 -10.96
C VAL A 147 -9.81 -4.47 -11.72
N MET A 148 -8.65 -4.95 -11.25
CA MET A 148 -7.91 -6.03 -11.91
C MET A 148 -8.72 -7.32 -11.99
N ALA A 149 -9.46 -7.68 -10.94
CA ALA A 149 -10.35 -8.83 -10.98
C ALA A 149 -11.43 -8.68 -12.07
N ALA A 150 -12.05 -7.50 -12.17
CA ALA A 150 -13.07 -7.24 -13.18
C ALA A 150 -12.52 -7.26 -14.61
N LEU A 151 -11.33 -6.71 -14.84
CA LEU A 151 -10.67 -6.72 -16.16
C LEU A 151 -10.35 -8.14 -16.63
N GLU A 152 -10.07 -9.05 -15.71
CA GLU A 152 -9.88 -10.48 -15.97
C GLU A 152 -11.22 -11.28 -15.99
N GLY A 153 -12.36 -10.59 -16.02
CA GLY A 153 -13.68 -11.22 -16.05
C GLY A 153 -14.09 -11.91 -14.75
N ILE A 154 -13.44 -11.58 -13.63
CA ILE A 154 -13.69 -12.18 -12.33
C ILE A 154 -14.57 -11.24 -11.50
N GLU A 155 -15.80 -11.67 -11.20
CA GLU A 155 -16.66 -10.98 -10.25
C GLU A 155 -16.42 -11.45 -8.82
N TYR A 156 -16.47 -10.54 -7.87
CA TYR A 156 -16.31 -10.86 -6.46
C TYR A 156 -17.44 -11.73 -5.94
N LYS A 157 -17.07 -12.86 -5.35
CA LYS A 157 -17.99 -13.76 -4.69
C LYS A 157 -18.55 -13.12 -3.41
N GLU A 158 -19.75 -13.52 -3.06
CA GLU A 158 -20.35 -13.10 -1.81
C GLU A 158 -19.64 -13.69 -0.58
N HIS A 159 -19.21 -14.95 -0.73
CA HIS A 159 -18.48 -15.69 0.30
C HIS A 159 -17.16 -16.21 -0.27
N GLY A 160 -16.15 -16.29 0.58
CA GLY A 160 -14.81 -16.76 0.23
C GLY A 160 -13.82 -15.63 -0.08
N LEU A 161 -12.62 -16.03 -0.47
CA LEU A 161 -11.55 -15.10 -0.76
C LEU A 161 -11.63 -14.57 -2.20
N ASN A 162 -11.49 -13.26 -2.34
CA ASN A 162 -11.44 -12.58 -3.63
C ASN A 162 -9.99 -12.12 -3.88
N THR A 163 -9.15 -13.07 -4.29
CA THR A 163 -7.73 -12.81 -4.55
C THR A 163 -7.53 -11.94 -5.78
N LYS A 164 -6.48 -11.13 -5.77
CA LYS A 164 -6.08 -10.35 -6.94
C LYS A 164 -5.51 -11.30 -8.01
N PRO A 165 -6.01 -11.26 -9.27
CA PRO A 165 -5.43 -12.05 -10.33
C PRO A 165 -4.00 -11.63 -10.63
N ASN A 166 -3.18 -12.59 -11.06
CA ASN A 166 -1.83 -12.32 -11.54
C ASN A 166 -1.89 -11.91 -13.03
N ALA A 167 -2.24 -10.64 -13.25
CA ALA A 167 -2.38 -10.07 -14.58
C ALA A 167 -1.49 -8.84 -14.75
N ASN A 168 -1.06 -8.58 -15.98
CA ASN A 168 -0.30 -7.39 -16.32
C ASN A 168 -1.27 -6.26 -16.71
N MET A 169 -1.22 -5.15 -15.99
CA MET A 169 -2.07 -4.01 -16.27
C MET A 169 -1.87 -3.44 -17.69
N ASN A 170 -0.68 -3.58 -18.27
CA ASN A 170 -0.40 -3.11 -19.62
C ASN A 170 -1.27 -3.82 -20.70
N ASP A 171 -1.72 -5.05 -20.42
CA ASP A 171 -2.58 -5.80 -21.33
C ASP A 171 -3.98 -5.17 -21.47
N HIS A 172 -4.31 -4.22 -20.62
CA HIS A 172 -5.61 -3.54 -20.55
C HIS A 172 -5.58 -2.07 -20.99
N PHE A 173 -4.42 -1.49 -21.34
CA PHE A 173 -4.35 -0.07 -21.69
C PHE A 173 -4.98 0.27 -23.04
N ASP A 174 -4.98 -0.66 -24.00
CA ASP A 174 -5.51 -0.47 -25.34
C ASP A 174 -6.92 -1.06 -25.52
N VAL A 175 -7.58 -1.46 -24.42
CA VAL A 175 -8.92 -2.02 -24.45
C VAL A 175 -9.94 -0.88 -24.33
N ASP A 176 -10.92 -0.86 -25.25
CA ASP A 176 -12.05 0.04 -25.15
C ASP A 176 -12.95 -0.41 -23.98
N PHE A 177 -12.91 0.34 -22.91
CA PHE A 177 -13.61 0.02 -21.64
C PHE A 177 -15.14 0.11 -21.72
N MET A 178 -15.72 0.42 -22.88
CA MET A 178 -17.10 0.86 -22.91
C MET A 178 -18.15 -0.25 -22.75
N ASP A 179 -17.85 -1.52 -23.03
CA ASP A 179 -18.96 -2.45 -23.23
C ASP A 179 -19.22 -3.54 -22.19
N ILE A 180 -18.24 -4.20 -21.62
CA ILE A 180 -18.52 -5.34 -20.73
C ILE A 180 -17.87 -5.17 -19.36
N GLN A 181 -16.70 -4.59 -19.31
CA GLN A 181 -15.87 -4.55 -18.10
C GLN A 181 -16.30 -3.48 -17.11
N TYR A 182 -16.92 -2.39 -17.58
CA TYR A 182 -17.36 -1.31 -16.70
C TYR A 182 -18.38 -1.77 -15.65
N GLY A 183 -19.33 -2.59 -16.05
CA GLY A 183 -20.31 -3.19 -15.13
C GLY A 183 -19.66 -4.05 -14.05
N SER A 184 -18.71 -4.90 -14.43
CA SER A 184 -17.97 -5.77 -13.50
C SER A 184 -17.04 -4.96 -12.60
N VAL A 185 -16.37 -3.91 -13.12
CA VAL A 185 -15.56 -2.97 -12.30
C VAL A 185 -16.43 -2.29 -11.25
N LEU A 186 -17.58 -1.77 -11.65
CA LEU A 186 -18.52 -1.11 -10.72
C LEU A 186 -19.06 -2.09 -9.68
N TYR A 187 -19.43 -3.30 -10.09
CA TYR A 187 -19.89 -4.36 -9.20
C TYR A 187 -18.81 -4.71 -8.17
N ASN A 188 -17.58 -5.01 -8.61
CA ASN A 188 -16.47 -5.36 -7.73
C ASN A 188 -16.09 -4.23 -6.78
N THR A 189 -16.07 -2.99 -7.28
CA THR A 189 -15.78 -1.82 -6.45
C THR A 189 -16.83 -1.59 -5.36
N ASN A 190 -18.10 -1.75 -5.69
CA ASN A 190 -19.19 -1.64 -4.73
C ASN A 190 -19.15 -2.79 -3.71
N LYS A 191 -18.83 -4.00 -4.17
CA LYS A 191 -18.67 -5.16 -3.30
C LYS A 191 -17.48 -4.98 -2.35
N TYR A 192 -16.35 -4.50 -2.86
CA TYR A 192 -15.17 -4.15 -2.07
C TYR A 192 -15.49 -3.18 -0.93
N LYS A 193 -16.24 -2.11 -1.21
CA LYS A 193 -16.67 -1.17 -0.19
C LYS A 193 -17.51 -1.83 0.90
N LYS A 194 -18.41 -2.76 0.53
CA LYS A 194 -19.24 -3.50 1.48
C LYS A 194 -18.47 -4.50 2.36
N ILE A 195 -17.37 -5.05 1.83
CA ILE A 195 -16.51 -6.00 2.56
C ILE A 195 -15.75 -5.27 3.68
N ASN A 196 -15.46 -3.98 3.49
CA ASN A 196 -14.56 -3.20 4.36
C ASN A 196 -15.29 -2.12 5.18
N ASN A 197 -16.61 -2.05 5.11
CA ASN A 197 -17.46 -1.24 5.97
C ASN A 197 -18.16 -2.12 7.00
#